data_aac2d2e4164b4755c2415002c76fbb5c
#
_entry.id   aac2d2e4164b4755c2415002c76fbb5c
#
_cell.length_a   1.000
_cell.length_b   1.000
_cell.length_c   1.000
_cell.angle_alpha   90.00
_cell.angle_beta   90.00
_cell.angle_gamma   90.00
#
_symmetry.space_group_name_H-M   'P 1'
#
loop_
_entity.id
_entity.type
_entity.pdbx_description
1 polymer ?
#
loop_
_entity_poly.entity_id
_entity_poly.type
_entity_poly.pdbx_seq_one_letter_code
_entity_poly.pdbx_strand_id
1 'polypeptide(L)'
;RLWADHDPVVSEALVEWANVIVCEWAGHNAIWYSQRKRAEQCLIVRLHRFELTAGWIAEIDATALDAVVCVNDHYADLVRTRTGWKSDVVHVISNAVDRRNLEREKYSSCEFRLGLLGMVPARKRPDRAIEILRRLRRIDGRFRMSIKSRMPWEYEWVWRRVDERAYFRQVFESIATDHALRSNVVFEPYGGDVAAWFQQIGWILSVSDDESFHLAPAEGMASGAVPALLDWPGAHGVYRSTYIHSDEQALVESIANTTISGSWDRASHDAAAAFPERFDVTYVERAWYELIRALR
;
A
#
# COMPACT_ATOMS: atom_id res chain seq x y z
N ARG A 1 18.22 0.63 9.94
CA ARG A 1 19.08 1.78 9.55
C ARG A 1 18.83 2.06 8.08
N LEU A 2 18.54 3.30 7.71
CA LEU A 2 18.40 3.68 6.31
C LEU A 2 19.77 3.63 5.64
N TRP A 3 19.85 3.05 4.45
CA TRP A 3 21.10 2.91 3.69
C TRP A 3 21.70 4.25 3.21
N ALA A 4 20.90 5.32 3.20
CA ALA A 4 21.38 6.67 2.96
C ALA A 4 22.52 7.11 3.89
N ASP A 5 22.55 6.54 5.10
CA ASP A 5 23.57 6.79 6.12
C ASP A 5 24.56 5.62 6.21
N HIS A 6 24.83 4.94 5.09
CA HIS A 6 25.73 3.79 5.05
C HIS A 6 27.12 4.13 5.51
N ASP A 7 27.57 3.40 6.50
CA ASP A 7 28.95 3.40 6.99
C ASP A 7 29.59 2.06 6.56
N PRO A 8 30.56 2.07 5.65
CA PRO A 8 31.22 0.84 5.18
C PRO A 8 31.83 0.02 6.30
N VAL A 9 32.45 0.63 7.29
CA VAL A 9 33.10 -0.06 8.41
C VAL A 9 32.05 -0.79 9.26
N VAL A 10 30.92 -0.14 9.56
CA VAL A 10 29.80 -0.77 10.30
C VAL A 10 29.17 -1.90 9.49
N SER A 11 29.01 -1.70 8.19
CA SER A 11 28.41 -2.71 7.30
C SER A 11 29.31 -3.92 7.12
N GLU A 12 30.61 -3.76 7.05
CA GLU A 12 31.58 -4.86 7.02
C GLU A 12 31.52 -5.68 8.30
N ALA A 13 31.49 -5.03 9.46
CA ALA A 13 31.34 -5.72 10.75
C ALA A 13 30.00 -6.48 10.86
N LEU A 14 28.91 -5.93 10.28
CA LEU A 14 27.62 -6.61 10.23
C LEU A 14 27.64 -7.84 9.30
N VAL A 15 28.33 -7.77 8.16
CA VAL A 15 28.52 -8.95 7.28
C VAL A 15 29.32 -10.02 8.00
N GLU A 16 30.38 -9.67 8.70
CA GLU A 16 31.17 -10.65 9.47
C GLU A 16 30.34 -11.34 10.55
N TRP A 17 29.43 -10.63 11.19
CA TRP A 17 28.60 -11.13 12.28
C TRP A 17 27.38 -11.93 11.79
N ALA A 18 26.74 -11.56 10.67
CA ALA A 18 25.46 -12.10 10.26
C ALA A 18 25.56 -13.52 9.68
N ASN A 19 24.56 -14.36 9.95
CA ASN A 19 24.31 -15.59 9.20
C ASN A 19 23.24 -15.40 8.13
N VAL A 20 22.30 -14.46 8.37
CA VAL A 20 21.23 -14.09 7.46
C VAL A 20 21.23 -12.58 7.30
N ILE A 21 21.26 -12.12 6.06
CA ILE A 21 21.19 -10.70 5.67
C ILE A 21 19.84 -10.46 5.02
N VAL A 22 19.07 -9.52 5.54
CA VAL A 22 17.80 -9.11 4.95
C VAL A 22 17.90 -7.67 4.48
N CYS A 23 17.80 -7.46 3.16
CA CYS A 23 17.68 -6.14 2.56
C CYS A 23 16.22 -5.82 2.35
N GLU A 24 15.65 -4.89 3.15
CA GLU A 24 14.24 -4.48 3.06
C GLU A 24 13.89 -3.81 1.70
N TRP A 25 14.89 -3.33 0.95
CA TRP A 25 14.74 -2.71 -0.35
C TRP A 25 15.80 -3.29 -1.30
N ALA A 26 15.43 -3.56 -2.58
CA ALA A 26 16.38 -3.94 -3.63
C ALA A 26 17.13 -2.69 -4.17
N GLY A 27 17.76 -1.95 -3.26
CA GLY A 27 18.50 -0.73 -3.53
C GLY A 27 20.01 -0.94 -3.51
N HIS A 28 20.77 0.15 -3.34
CA HIS A 28 22.23 0.10 -3.25
C HIS A 28 22.75 -0.75 -2.08
N ASN A 29 21.96 -0.91 -1.01
CA ASN A 29 22.24 -1.86 0.06
C ASN A 29 22.29 -3.30 -0.47
N ALA A 30 21.30 -3.71 -1.27
CA ALA A 30 21.28 -5.06 -1.85
C ALA A 30 22.46 -5.28 -2.81
N ILE A 31 22.83 -4.28 -3.62
CA ILE A 31 24.03 -4.33 -4.46
C ILE A 31 25.26 -4.57 -3.60
N TRP A 32 25.44 -3.75 -2.56
CA TRP A 32 26.63 -3.82 -1.72
C TRP A 32 26.76 -5.16 -0.99
N TYR A 33 25.65 -5.67 -0.38
CA TYR A 33 25.64 -6.94 0.34
C TYR A 33 25.77 -8.15 -0.61
N SER A 34 25.19 -8.11 -1.82
CA SER A 34 25.32 -9.20 -2.79
C SER A 34 26.76 -9.45 -3.21
N GLN A 35 27.60 -8.39 -3.24
CA GLN A 35 29.01 -8.48 -3.62
C GLN A 35 29.93 -8.88 -2.46
N ARG A 36 29.43 -8.92 -1.22
CA ARG A 36 30.26 -9.09 0.00
C ARG A 36 29.83 -10.20 0.93
N LYS A 37 28.64 -10.77 0.73
CA LYS A 37 28.23 -11.91 1.57
C LYS A 37 29.17 -13.09 1.36
N ARG A 38 29.40 -13.85 2.42
CA ARG A 38 30.16 -15.09 2.36
C ARG A 38 29.27 -16.25 1.86
N ALA A 39 29.89 -17.33 1.38
CA ALA A 39 29.17 -18.47 0.80
C ALA A 39 28.18 -19.13 1.77
N GLU A 40 28.51 -19.15 3.08
CA GLU A 40 27.70 -19.75 4.13
C GLU A 40 26.56 -18.85 4.64
N GLN A 41 26.49 -17.60 4.18
CA GLN A 41 25.45 -16.63 4.57
C GLN A 41 24.28 -16.67 3.61
N CYS A 42 23.08 -16.41 4.12
CA CYS A 42 21.88 -16.21 3.31
C CYS A 42 21.63 -14.72 3.07
N LEU A 43 21.36 -14.35 1.81
CA LEU A 43 20.93 -13.00 1.43
C LEU A 43 19.48 -13.03 0.92
N ILE A 44 18.61 -12.36 1.64
CA ILE A 44 17.20 -12.19 1.31
C ILE A 44 16.96 -10.73 0.93
N VAL A 45 16.37 -10.49 -0.24
CA VAL A 45 16.02 -9.13 -0.69
C VAL A 45 14.51 -9.01 -0.79
N ARG A 46 13.91 -8.10 -0.01
CA ARG A 46 12.51 -7.75 -0.18
C ARG A 46 12.38 -6.64 -1.21
N LEU A 47 11.71 -6.96 -2.32
CA LEU A 47 11.60 -6.08 -3.47
C LEU A 47 10.27 -5.31 -3.46
N HIS A 48 10.36 -4.01 -3.67
CA HIS A 48 9.22 -3.12 -3.83
C HIS A 48 9.04 -2.68 -5.28
N ARG A 49 7.85 -2.22 -5.62
CA ARG A 49 7.43 -1.92 -6.98
C ARG A 49 8.39 -1.05 -7.79
N PHE A 50 8.84 0.07 -7.20
CA PHE A 50 9.62 1.07 -7.95
C PHE A 50 11.00 0.56 -8.36
N GLU A 51 11.53 -0.42 -7.65
CA GLU A 51 12.86 -0.98 -7.88
C GLU A 51 12.93 -1.77 -9.18
N LEU A 52 11.78 -2.36 -9.62
CA LEU A 52 11.71 -3.04 -10.92
C LEU A 52 11.93 -2.13 -12.13
N THR A 53 11.77 -0.82 -11.95
CA THR A 53 12.01 0.18 -12.99
C THR A 53 13.31 0.97 -12.77
N ALA A 54 14.01 0.68 -11.68
CA ALA A 54 15.25 1.32 -11.34
C ALA A 54 16.42 0.66 -12.07
N GLY A 55 17.27 1.45 -12.71
CA GLY A 55 18.42 0.94 -13.50
C GLY A 55 19.40 0.11 -12.67
N TRP A 56 19.52 0.41 -11.37
CA TRP A 56 20.47 -0.26 -10.47
C TRP A 56 20.11 -1.72 -10.12
N ILE A 57 18.89 -2.19 -10.36
CA ILE A 57 18.50 -3.58 -10.04
C ILE A 57 19.38 -4.60 -10.76
N ALA A 58 19.88 -4.25 -11.96
CA ALA A 58 20.79 -5.09 -12.76
C ALA A 58 22.20 -5.18 -12.15
N GLU A 59 22.55 -4.35 -11.19
CA GLU A 59 23.85 -4.35 -10.51
C GLU A 59 23.90 -5.31 -9.32
N ILE A 60 22.73 -5.84 -8.89
CA ILE A 60 22.66 -6.84 -7.83
C ILE A 60 23.22 -8.17 -8.38
N ASP A 61 24.19 -8.76 -7.68
CA ASP A 61 24.70 -10.06 -8.03
C ASP A 61 23.63 -11.14 -7.81
N ALA A 62 23.00 -11.56 -8.90
CA ALA A 62 21.94 -12.58 -8.88
C ALA A 62 22.39 -13.93 -8.32
N THR A 63 23.69 -14.25 -8.39
CA THR A 63 24.24 -15.52 -7.89
C THR A 63 24.35 -15.54 -6.37
N ALA A 64 24.35 -14.38 -5.75
CA ALA A 64 24.40 -14.21 -4.30
C ALA A 64 23.01 -14.22 -3.64
N LEU A 65 21.91 -14.17 -4.43
CA LEU A 65 20.55 -14.13 -3.89
C LEU A 65 20.09 -15.53 -3.49
N ASP A 66 19.76 -15.72 -2.23
CA ASP A 66 19.15 -16.95 -1.72
C ASP A 66 17.61 -16.85 -1.74
N ALA A 67 17.05 -15.66 -1.52
CA ALA A 67 15.63 -15.40 -1.72
C ALA A 67 15.35 -13.95 -2.13
N VAL A 68 14.31 -13.78 -2.95
CA VAL A 68 13.70 -12.50 -3.28
C VAL A 68 12.24 -12.55 -2.86
N VAL A 69 11.84 -11.66 -1.97
CA VAL A 69 10.48 -11.62 -1.44
C VAL A 69 9.68 -10.51 -2.13
N CYS A 70 8.61 -10.90 -2.81
CA CYS A 70 7.61 -10.00 -3.39
C CYS A 70 6.34 -10.01 -2.55
N VAL A 71 5.54 -8.93 -2.62
CA VAL A 71 4.33 -8.78 -1.78
C VAL A 71 3.09 -9.44 -2.39
N ASN A 72 3.13 -9.82 -3.67
CA ASN A 72 2.07 -10.58 -4.37
C ASN A 72 2.62 -11.31 -5.60
N ASP A 73 1.78 -12.20 -6.17
CA ASP A 73 2.14 -13.04 -7.33
C ASP A 73 2.41 -12.20 -8.59
N HIS A 74 1.65 -11.15 -8.86
CA HIS A 74 1.85 -10.28 -10.01
C HIS A 74 3.26 -9.68 -10.03
N TYR A 75 3.74 -9.18 -8.88
CA TYR A 75 5.10 -8.65 -8.78
C TYR A 75 6.17 -9.74 -8.79
N ALA A 76 5.88 -10.92 -8.25
CA ALA A 76 6.78 -12.07 -8.37
C ALA A 76 6.98 -12.46 -9.85
N ASP A 77 5.91 -12.48 -10.64
CA ASP A 77 5.98 -12.76 -12.07
C ASP A 77 6.73 -11.67 -12.86
N LEU A 78 6.51 -10.40 -12.49
CA LEU A 78 7.28 -9.29 -13.07
C LEU A 78 8.78 -9.39 -12.73
N VAL A 79 9.14 -9.80 -11.51
CA VAL A 79 10.54 -10.06 -11.15
C VAL A 79 11.12 -11.16 -12.02
N ARG A 80 10.47 -12.34 -12.08
CA ARG A 80 10.92 -13.48 -12.91
C ARG A 80 11.14 -13.11 -14.37
N THR A 81 10.25 -12.28 -14.93
CA THR A 81 10.28 -11.90 -16.35
C THR A 81 11.26 -10.78 -16.67
N ARG A 82 11.49 -9.84 -15.75
CA ARG A 82 12.28 -8.62 -16.03
C ARG A 82 13.72 -8.69 -15.57
N THR A 83 14.01 -9.45 -14.50
CA THR A 83 15.37 -9.48 -13.94
C THR A 83 16.22 -10.65 -14.46
N GLY A 84 15.59 -11.71 -14.97
CA GLY A 84 16.27 -12.96 -15.32
C GLY A 84 16.77 -13.74 -14.10
N TRP A 85 16.39 -13.36 -12.89
CA TRP A 85 16.75 -14.11 -11.68
C TRP A 85 16.05 -15.46 -11.65
N LYS A 86 16.69 -16.44 -11.00
CA LYS A 86 16.13 -17.79 -10.92
C LYS A 86 14.74 -17.77 -10.29
N SER A 87 13.82 -18.52 -10.87
CA SER A 87 12.43 -18.57 -10.42
C SER A 87 12.26 -19.17 -9.02
N ASP A 88 13.12 -20.08 -8.64
CA ASP A 88 13.12 -20.80 -7.36
C ASP A 88 13.53 -19.91 -6.17
N VAL A 89 14.26 -18.81 -6.41
CA VAL A 89 14.58 -17.84 -5.35
C VAL A 89 13.48 -16.80 -5.12
N VAL A 90 12.43 -16.74 -6.00
CA VAL A 90 11.37 -15.72 -5.89
C VAL A 90 10.19 -16.25 -5.11
N HIS A 91 9.97 -15.67 -3.95
CA HIS A 91 8.92 -16.02 -2.99
C HIS A 91 7.88 -14.89 -2.85
N VAL A 92 6.67 -15.24 -2.41
CA VAL A 92 5.62 -14.28 -2.12
C VAL A 92 5.31 -14.30 -0.62
N ILE A 93 5.55 -13.16 0.04
CA ILE A 93 5.11 -12.92 1.42
C ILE A 93 4.44 -11.55 1.43
N SER A 94 3.15 -11.52 1.75
CA SER A 94 2.33 -10.31 1.76
C SER A 94 2.80 -9.28 2.79
N ASN A 95 2.31 -8.06 2.67
CA ASN A 95 2.45 -7.07 3.73
C ASN A 95 1.65 -7.50 4.97
N ALA A 96 2.19 -7.20 6.15
CA ALA A 96 1.55 -7.51 7.42
C ALA A 96 0.52 -6.45 7.81
N VAL A 97 -0.61 -6.89 8.35
CA VAL A 97 -1.66 -6.07 8.94
C VAL A 97 -1.90 -6.53 10.36
N ASP A 98 -1.80 -5.61 11.32
CA ASP A 98 -2.17 -5.87 12.72
C ASP A 98 -3.70 -5.75 12.87
N ARG A 99 -4.38 -6.86 12.53
CA ARG A 99 -5.84 -6.94 12.59
C ARG A 99 -6.37 -6.62 13.98
N ARG A 100 -5.74 -7.13 15.03
CA ARG A 100 -6.20 -6.94 16.41
C ARG A 100 -6.24 -5.49 16.83
N ASN A 101 -5.26 -4.69 16.40
CA ASN A 101 -5.23 -3.26 16.68
C ASN A 101 -6.28 -2.49 15.88
N LEU A 102 -6.60 -2.95 14.66
CA LEU A 102 -7.53 -2.29 13.74
C LEU A 102 -9.00 -2.64 14.01
N GLU A 103 -9.29 -3.79 14.59
CA GLU A 103 -10.64 -4.27 14.91
C GLU A 103 -11.22 -3.47 16.11
N ARG A 104 -11.85 -2.34 15.78
CA ARG A 104 -12.45 -1.42 16.75
C ARG A 104 -13.88 -1.08 16.34
N GLU A 105 -14.71 -0.75 17.32
CA GLU A 105 -16.08 -0.30 17.08
C GLU A 105 -16.09 0.93 16.16
N LYS A 106 -16.98 0.90 15.16
CA LYS A 106 -17.17 2.02 14.23
C LYS A 106 -17.98 3.14 14.86
N TYR A 107 -17.65 4.39 14.52
CA TYR A 107 -18.50 5.51 14.92
C TYR A 107 -19.79 5.55 14.10
N SER A 108 -20.85 6.08 14.70
CA SER A 108 -22.11 6.29 13.99
C SER A 108 -21.93 7.14 12.74
N SER A 109 -22.69 6.82 11.71
CA SER A 109 -22.65 7.50 10.40
C SER A 109 -21.32 7.38 9.64
N CYS A 110 -20.48 6.39 9.98
CA CYS A 110 -19.23 6.13 9.25
C CYS A 110 -19.51 5.66 7.81
N GLU A 111 -20.67 5.06 7.54
CA GLU A 111 -21.11 4.59 6.21
C GLU A 111 -21.14 5.69 5.16
N PHE A 112 -21.22 6.96 5.58
CA PHE A 112 -21.12 8.13 4.69
C PHE A 112 -19.70 8.71 4.63
N ARG A 113 -18.70 8.09 5.25
CA ARG A 113 -17.35 8.61 5.27
C ARG A 113 -16.40 7.76 4.45
N LEU A 114 -15.86 8.40 3.41
CA LEU A 114 -14.79 7.86 2.57
C LEU A 114 -13.45 8.14 3.23
N GLY A 115 -12.55 7.18 3.20
CA GLY A 115 -11.15 7.32 3.62
C GLY A 115 -10.20 7.21 2.44
N LEU A 116 -9.20 8.08 2.40
CA LEU A 116 -8.03 7.93 1.53
C LEU A 116 -6.78 7.96 2.41
N LEU A 117 -6.07 6.85 2.48
CA LEU A 117 -4.85 6.71 3.27
C LEU A 117 -3.62 6.81 2.36
N GLY A 118 -2.94 7.97 2.43
CA GLY A 118 -1.83 8.30 1.55
C GLY A 118 -2.28 8.85 0.19
N MET A 119 -2.00 10.14 -0.06
CA MET A 119 -2.38 10.84 -1.31
C MET A 119 -1.19 11.15 -2.22
N VAL A 120 0.03 10.85 -1.78
CA VAL A 120 1.29 11.24 -2.45
C VAL A 120 2.03 9.98 -2.90
N PRO A 121 2.62 9.97 -4.10
CA PRO A 121 2.68 11.00 -5.16
C PRO A 121 1.41 11.05 -6.03
N ALA A 122 1.42 11.84 -7.11
CA ALA A 122 0.30 12.04 -8.04
C ALA A 122 -0.34 10.74 -8.55
N ARG A 123 0.44 9.65 -8.73
CA ARG A 123 -0.07 8.32 -9.11
C ARG A 123 -1.07 7.71 -8.12
N LYS A 124 -1.14 8.24 -6.87
CA LYS A 124 -2.17 7.86 -5.87
C LYS A 124 -3.56 8.41 -6.22
N ARG A 125 -3.61 9.32 -7.20
CA ARG A 125 -4.82 9.85 -7.81
C ARG A 125 -5.83 10.41 -6.81
N PRO A 126 -5.44 11.30 -5.88
CA PRO A 126 -6.41 12.00 -5.03
C PRO A 126 -7.46 12.79 -5.82
N ASP A 127 -7.16 13.22 -7.05
CA ASP A 127 -8.13 13.85 -7.97
C ASP A 127 -9.34 12.92 -8.25
N ARG A 128 -9.11 11.63 -8.49
CA ARG A 128 -10.21 10.64 -8.66
C ARG A 128 -11.02 10.47 -7.38
N ALA A 129 -10.35 10.39 -6.22
CA ALA A 129 -11.04 10.28 -4.94
C ALA A 129 -11.97 11.50 -4.70
N ILE A 130 -11.49 12.70 -5.02
CA ILE A 130 -12.26 13.95 -4.92
C ILE A 130 -13.45 13.94 -5.89
N GLU A 131 -13.27 13.47 -7.14
CA GLU A 131 -14.36 13.37 -8.11
C GLU A 131 -15.42 12.35 -7.67
N ILE A 132 -15.01 11.21 -7.12
CA ILE A 132 -15.91 10.21 -6.53
C ILE A 132 -16.74 10.84 -5.41
N LEU A 133 -16.12 11.59 -4.49
CA LEU A 133 -16.86 12.30 -3.45
C LEU A 133 -17.85 13.30 -4.06
N ARG A 134 -17.44 14.08 -5.07
CA ARG A 134 -18.30 15.07 -5.73
C ARG A 134 -19.56 14.42 -6.32
N ARG A 135 -19.42 13.25 -6.97
CA ARG A 135 -20.54 12.50 -7.52
C ARG A 135 -21.45 11.93 -6.44
N LEU A 136 -20.87 11.34 -5.39
CA LEU A 136 -21.64 10.82 -4.26
C LEU A 136 -22.43 11.91 -3.55
N ARG A 137 -21.88 13.11 -3.38
CA ARG A 137 -22.57 14.24 -2.76
C ARG A 137 -23.74 14.79 -3.57
N ARG A 138 -23.75 14.60 -4.90
CA ARG A 138 -24.93 14.90 -5.73
C ARG A 138 -26.08 13.92 -5.50
N ILE A 139 -25.76 12.70 -5.07
CA ILE A 139 -26.74 11.65 -4.72
C ILE A 139 -27.23 11.84 -3.30
N ASP A 140 -26.30 12.00 -2.34
CA ASP A 140 -26.61 12.22 -0.93
C ASP A 140 -25.59 13.19 -0.28
N GLY A 141 -26.06 14.32 0.20
CA GLY A 141 -25.24 15.37 0.81
C GLY A 141 -24.54 14.98 2.12
N ARG A 142 -24.83 13.81 2.70
CA ARG A 142 -24.15 13.28 3.91
C ARG A 142 -22.73 12.78 3.64
N PHE A 143 -22.41 12.40 2.41
CA PHE A 143 -21.07 11.88 2.09
C PHE A 143 -19.97 12.91 2.39
N ARG A 144 -18.90 12.45 3.03
CA ARG A 144 -17.70 13.22 3.41
C ARG A 144 -16.44 12.40 3.14
N MET A 145 -15.30 13.06 3.10
CA MET A 145 -14.00 12.39 2.90
C MET A 145 -12.99 12.82 3.95
N SER A 146 -12.28 11.86 4.51
CA SER A 146 -11.09 12.07 5.31
C SER A 146 -9.88 11.55 4.57
N ILE A 147 -8.89 12.41 4.35
CA ILE A 147 -7.61 12.10 3.71
C ILE A 147 -6.54 12.13 4.80
N LYS A 148 -6.04 10.95 5.18
CA LYS A 148 -4.95 10.85 6.15
C LYS A 148 -3.63 10.65 5.40
N SER A 149 -2.78 11.67 5.40
CA SER A 149 -1.54 11.66 4.62
C SER A 149 -0.56 12.73 5.12
N ARG A 150 0.72 12.54 4.80
CA ARG A 150 1.62 13.69 4.69
C ARG A 150 1.23 14.53 3.49
N MET A 151 1.49 15.83 3.58
CA MET A 151 1.24 16.74 2.48
C MET A 151 2.34 16.64 1.40
N PRO A 152 2.05 16.97 0.12
CA PRO A 152 3.02 16.81 -0.96
C PRO A 152 4.34 17.57 -0.73
N TRP A 153 4.28 18.73 -0.09
CA TRP A 153 5.46 19.55 0.23
C TRP A 153 6.34 18.99 1.35
N GLU A 154 5.86 18.02 2.11
CA GLU A 154 6.65 17.30 3.12
C GLU A 154 7.55 16.22 2.51
N TYR A 155 7.37 15.93 1.21
CA TYR A 155 8.22 15.01 0.44
C TYR A 155 9.10 15.81 -0.54
N GLU A 156 10.35 16.02 -0.18
CA GLU A 156 11.28 16.80 -1.00
C GLU A 156 11.40 16.27 -2.44
N TRP A 157 11.48 14.96 -2.62
CA TRP A 157 11.57 14.31 -3.93
C TRP A 157 10.31 14.48 -4.79
N VAL A 158 9.14 14.71 -4.19
CA VAL A 158 7.89 15.08 -4.87
C VAL A 158 7.89 16.57 -5.17
N TRP A 159 8.15 17.38 -4.14
CA TRP A 159 7.99 18.83 -4.24
C TRP A 159 9.02 19.50 -5.14
N ARG A 160 10.17 18.87 -5.39
CA ARG A 160 11.15 19.32 -6.40
C ARG A 160 10.64 19.19 -7.83
N ARG A 161 9.70 18.29 -8.11
CA ARG A 161 9.18 18.04 -9.45
C ARG A 161 8.08 19.04 -9.80
N VAL A 162 8.22 19.68 -10.97
CA VAL A 162 7.28 20.71 -11.45
C VAL A 162 5.90 20.11 -11.75
N ASP A 163 5.87 18.93 -12.38
CA ASP A 163 4.68 18.18 -12.72
C ASP A 163 3.85 17.77 -11.49
N GLU A 164 4.50 17.25 -10.45
CA GLU A 164 3.86 16.90 -9.17
C GLU A 164 3.27 18.14 -8.48
N ARG A 165 4.03 19.25 -8.41
CA ARG A 165 3.52 20.50 -7.82
C ARG A 165 2.31 21.05 -8.58
N ALA A 166 2.34 21.01 -9.93
CA ALA A 166 1.23 21.47 -10.75
C ALA A 166 -0.01 20.62 -10.52
N TYR A 167 0.16 19.29 -10.49
CA TYR A 167 -0.92 18.34 -10.22
C TYR A 167 -1.57 18.59 -8.84
N PHE A 168 -0.78 18.66 -7.76
CA PHE A 168 -1.34 18.88 -6.43
C PHE A 168 -1.98 20.27 -6.26
N ARG A 169 -1.43 21.29 -6.93
CA ARG A 169 -2.08 22.61 -6.98
C ARG A 169 -3.49 22.51 -7.55
N GLN A 170 -3.66 21.82 -8.68
CA GLN A 170 -4.98 21.60 -9.29
C GLN A 170 -5.93 20.83 -8.35
N VAL A 171 -5.44 19.81 -7.66
CA VAL A 171 -6.26 19.07 -6.68
C VAL A 171 -6.76 20.01 -5.57
N PHE A 172 -5.87 20.80 -4.96
CA PHE A 172 -6.26 21.72 -3.89
C PHE A 172 -7.17 22.86 -4.40
N GLU A 173 -6.92 23.39 -5.58
CA GLU A 173 -7.78 24.40 -6.21
C GLU A 173 -9.18 23.84 -6.48
N SER A 174 -9.30 22.59 -6.95
CA SER A 174 -10.60 21.97 -7.19
C SER A 174 -11.43 21.80 -5.90
N ILE A 175 -10.76 21.54 -4.77
CA ILE A 175 -11.43 21.49 -3.46
C ILE A 175 -11.81 22.89 -2.97
N ALA A 176 -10.89 23.85 -3.09
CA ALA A 176 -11.08 25.22 -2.57
C ALA A 176 -12.18 25.99 -3.29
N THR A 177 -12.35 25.77 -4.60
CA THR A 177 -13.35 26.46 -5.44
C THR A 177 -14.73 25.79 -5.40
N ASP A 178 -14.81 24.52 -5.02
CA ASP A 178 -16.08 23.81 -4.90
C ASP A 178 -16.59 23.87 -3.45
N HIS A 179 -17.67 24.64 -3.21
CA HIS A 179 -18.25 24.81 -1.89
C HIS A 179 -18.66 23.49 -1.23
N ALA A 180 -19.17 22.53 -2.02
CA ALA A 180 -19.59 21.23 -1.51
C ALA A 180 -18.39 20.37 -1.06
N LEU A 181 -17.23 20.50 -1.69
CA LEU A 181 -16.01 19.79 -1.32
C LEU A 181 -15.28 20.47 -0.17
N ARG A 182 -15.12 21.78 -0.21
CA ARG A 182 -14.37 22.55 0.79
C ARG A 182 -14.79 22.28 2.23
N SER A 183 -16.08 22.07 2.46
CA SER A 183 -16.64 21.80 3.80
C SER A 183 -16.72 20.31 4.13
N ASN A 184 -16.38 19.42 3.19
CA ASN A 184 -16.61 17.97 3.32
C ASN A 184 -15.38 17.11 3.00
N VAL A 185 -14.23 17.73 2.75
CA VAL A 185 -12.93 17.08 2.68
C VAL A 185 -12.10 17.54 3.88
N VAL A 186 -11.64 16.58 4.67
CA VAL A 186 -10.78 16.82 5.83
C VAL A 186 -9.42 16.22 5.56
N PHE A 187 -8.36 17.00 5.74
CA PHE A 187 -6.98 16.50 5.72
C PHE A 187 -6.54 16.23 7.15
N GLU A 188 -6.17 14.98 7.41
CA GLU A 188 -5.64 14.55 8.70
C GLU A 188 -4.15 14.26 8.61
N PRO A 189 -3.35 14.66 9.60
CA PRO A 189 -1.91 14.47 9.56
C PRO A 189 -1.56 12.98 9.55
N TYR A 190 -0.46 12.65 8.90
CA TYR A 190 0.15 11.34 9.00
C TYR A 190 0.54 11.05 10.46
N GLY A 191 0.32 9.82 10.92
CA GLY A 191 0.66 9.43 12.29
C GLY A 191 0.31 7.99 12.61
N GLY A 192 0.69 7.54 13.81
CA GLY A 192 0.49 6.16 14.30
C GLY A 192 -0.93 5.82 14.76
N ASP A 193 -1.88 6.75 14.66
CA ASP A 193 -3.27 6.62 15.10
C ASP A 193 -4.22 6.11 14.01
N VAL A 194 -3.70 5.34 13.05
CA VAL A 194 -4.46 4.81 11.90
C VAL A 194 -5.67 4.00 12.35
N ALA A 195 -5.52 3.21 13.40
CA ALA A 195 -6.63 2.41 13.94
C ALA A 195 -7.77 3.29 14.51
N ALA A 196 -7.44 4.40 15.18
CA ALA A 196 -8.42 5.37 15.64
C ALA A 196 -9.08 6.10 14.45
N TRP A 197 -8.30 6.45 13.43
CA TRP A 197 -8.82 7.05 12.22
C TRP A 197 -9.82 6.14 11.50
N PHE A 198 -9.54 4.84 11.41
CA PHE A 198 -10.45 3.88 10.77
C PHE A 198 -11.80 3.74 11.47
N GLN A 199 -11.93 4.06 12.77
CA GLN A 199 -13.24 4.01 13.45
C GLN A 199 -14.29 4.92 12.79
N GLN A 200 -13.86 6.01 12.17
CA GLN A 200 -14.75 6.93 11.46
C GLN A 200 -14.95 6.59 9.96
N ILE A 201 -14.18 5.67 9.40
CA ILE A 201 -14.17 5.37 7.94
C ILE A 201 -15.08 4.19 7.64
N GLY A 202 -16.09 4.40 6.80
CA GLY A 202 -16.95 3.34 6.31
C GLY A 202 -16.47 2.73 4.99
N TRP A 203 -15.83 3.53 4.15
CA TRP A 203 -15.31 3.12 2.85
C TRP A 203 -13.85 3.51 2.71
N ILE A 204 -12.99 2.55 2.37
CA ILE A 204 -11.58 2.83 2.09
C ILE A 204 -11.32 2.79 0.58
N LEU A 205 -10.85 3.92 0.04
CA LEU A 205 -10.62 4.08 -1.39
C LEU A 205 -9.22 3.63 -1.79
N SER A 206 -9.13 2.93 -2.93
CA SER A 206 -7.89 2.64 -3.65
C SER A 206 -8.04 3.01 -5.12
N VAL A 207 -7.68 4.23 -5.48
CA VAL A 207 -7.91 4.81 -6.80
C VAL A 207 -6.62 5.10 -7.58
N SER A 208 -5.51 4.56 -7.11
CA SER A 208 -4.18 4.72 -7.70
C SER A 208 -4.10 4.16 -9.12
N ASP A 209 -3.19 4.71 -9.93
CA ASP A 209 -2.90 4.17 -11.27
C ASP A 209 -2.17 2.83 -11.20
N ASP A 210 -1.37 2.61 -10.15
CA ASP A 210 -0.54 1.42 -9.98
C ASP A 210 -0.12 1.24 -8.51
N GLU A 211 -0.27 0.02 -8.00
CA GLU A 211 0.12 -0.38 -6.65
C GLU A 211 0.74 -1.78 -6.64
N SER A 212 1.62 -2.04 -5.69
CA SER A 212 2.11 -3.40 -5.47
C SER A 212 1.19 -4.22 -4.58
N PHE A 213 0.64 -3.60 -3.54
CA PHE A 213 -0.24 -4.25 -2.58
C PHE A 213 -1.36 -3.31 -2.13
N HIS A 214 -1.03 -2.03 -1.96
CA HIS A 214 -1.86 -0.98 -1.37
C HIS A 214 -2.42 -1.41 -0.01
N LEU A 215 -1.62 -1.27 1.03
CA LEU A 215 -1.93 -1.73 2.39
C LEU A 215 -3.26 -1.16 2.95
N ALA A 216 -3.62 0.05 2.58
CA ALA A 216 -4.79 0.76 3.09
C ALA A 216 -6.13 -0.01 2.95
N PRO A 217 -6.48 -0.66 1.81
CA PRO A 217 -7.67 -1.49 1.74
C PRO A 217 -7.63 -2.70 2.68
N ALA A 218 -6.48 -3.34 2.88
CA ALA A 218 -6.35 -4.47 3.81
C ALA A 218 -6.53 -4.02 5.27
N GLU A 219 -5.93 -2.89 5.66
CA GLU A 219 -6.16 -2.26 6.97
C GLU A 219 -7.63 -1.86 7.13
N GLY A 220 -8.24 -1.33 6.05
CA GLY A 220 -9.67 -1.05 6.01
C GLY A 220 -10.54 -2.27 6.31
N MET A 221 -10.30 -3.39 5.60
CA MET A 221 -11.01 -4.65 5.85
C MET A 221 -10.87 -5.12 7.30
N ALA A 222 -9.66 -5.09 7.83
CA ALA A 222 -9.38 -5.44 9.23
C ALA A 222 -10.14 -4.55 10.22
N SER A 223 -10.42 -3.30 9.85
CA SER A 223 -11.19 -2.35 10.67
C SER A 223 -12.70 -2.41 10.44
N GLY A 224 -13.21 -3.21 9.48
CA GLY A 224 -14.60 -3.22 9.05
C GLY A 224 -14.96 -2.06 8.07
N ALA A 225 -14.01 -1.31 7.52
CA ALA A 225 -14.29 -0.44 6.39
C ALA A 225 -14.40 -1.27 5.10
N VAL A 226 -15.38 -0.94 4.27
CA VAL A 226 -15.59 -1.64 2.99
C VAL A 226 -14.58 -1.13 1.95
N PRO A 227 -13.77 -2.00 1.33
CA PRO A 227 -12.86 -1.57 0.28
C PRO A 227 -13.62 -1.16 -0.99
N ALA A 228 -13.17 -0.08 -1.63
CA ALA A 228 -13.65 0.36 -2.93
C ALA A 228 -12.44 0.72 -3.81
N LEU A 229 -12.10 -0.17 -4.73
CA LEU A 229 -10.90 -0.10 -5.55
C LEU A 229 -11.24 0.17 -7.01
N LEU A 230 -10.44 0.99 -7.68
CA LEU A 230 -10.33 0.93 -9.14
C LEU A 230 -9.34 -0.17 -9.52
N ASP A 231 -9.53 -0.75 -10.70
CA ASP A 231 -8.69 -1.83 -11.21
C ASP A 231 -7.29 -1.29 -11.57
N TRP A 232 -6.32 -1.57 -10.72
CA TRP A 232 -4.91 -1.33 -10.99
C TRP A 232 -4.19 -2.66 -11.29
N PRO A 233 -3.05 -2.66 -12.02
CA PRO A 233 -2.36 -3.89 -12.42
C PRO A 233 -2.02 -4.80 -11.23
N GLY A 234 -2.60 -6.00 -11.21
CA GLY A 234 -2.41 -6.98 -10.13
C GLY A 234 -3.40 -6.89 -8.96
N ALA A 235 -4.38 -5.97 -8.98
CA ALA A 235 -5.38 -5.82 -7.93
C ALA A 235 -6.13 -7.13 -7.62
N HIS A 236 -6.53 -7.86 -8.65
CA HIS A 236 -7.25 -9.14 -8.55
C HIS A 236 -6.44 -10.27 -7.87
N GLY A 237 -5.11 -10.20 -7.85
CA GLY A 237 -4.25 -11.12 -7.10
C GLY A 237 -4.20 -10.82 -5.60
N VAL A 238 -4.60 -9.62 -5.21
CA VAL A 238 -4.55 -9.15 -3.82
C VAL A 238 -5.94 -9.11 -3.20
N TYR A 239 -6.92 -8.51 -3.88
CA TYR A 239 -8.27 -8.27 -3.40
C TYR A 239 -9.32 -9.03 -4.20
N ARG A 240 -10.47 -9.34 -3.57
CA ARG A 240 -11.60 -9.99 -4.25
C ARG A 240 -12.20 -9.05 -5.29
N SER A 241 -12.62 -9.61 -6.43
CA SER A 241 -13.24 -8.86 -7.53
C SER A 241 -14.48 -8.06 -7.11
N THR A 242 -15.18 -8.46 -6.04
CA THR A 242 -16.33 -7.73 -5.49
C THR A 242 -16.00 -6.34 -4.98
N TYR A 243 -14.73 -6.05 -4.69
CA TYR A 243 -14.25 -4.73 -4.23
C TYR A 243 -13.60 -3.92 -5.34
N ILE A 244 -13.38 -4.53 -6.54
CA ILE A 244 -12.67 -3.92 -7.66
C ILE A 244 -13.70 -3.49 -8.71
N HIS A 245 -13.65 -2.23 -9.09
CA HIS A 245 -14.57 -1.61 -10.05
C HIS A 245 -13.82 -1.20 -11.31
N SER A 246 -14.48 -1.36 -12.47
CA SER A 246 -13.89 -1.06 -13.77
C SER A 246 -13.59 0.43 -13.96
N ASP A 247 -14.39 1.28 -13.34
CA ASP A 247 -14.30 2.72 -13.46
C ASP A 247 -14.92 3.45 -12.26
N GLU A 248 -14.77 4.77 -12.23
CA GLU A 248 -15.29 5.62 -11.16
C GLU A 248 -16.82 5.61 -11.06
N GLN A 249 -17.53 5.41 -12.17
CA GLN A 249 -18.99 5.39 -12.16
C GLN A 249 -19.51 4.13 -11.45
N ALA A 250 -18.98 2.97 -11.81
CA ALA A 250 -19.32 1.70 -11.17
C ALA A 250 -19.00 1.73 -9.66
N LEU A 251 -17.88 2.35 -9.29
CA LEU A 251 -17.47 2.52 -7.90
C LEU A 251 -18.44 3.44 -7.13
N VAL A 252 -18.82 4.58 -7.70
CA VAL A 252 -19.81 5.51 -7.12
C VAL A 252 -21.17 4.83 -6.93
N GLU A 253 -21.65 4.10 -7.94
CA GLU A 253 -22.91 3.37 -7.87
C GLU A 253 -22.90 2.30 -6.79
N SER A 254 -21.81 1.55 -6.67
CA SER A 254 -21.64 0.53 -5.63
C SER A 254 -21.72 1.14 -4.22
N ILE A 255 -20.96 2.20 -3.97
CA ILE A 255 -20.95 2.91 -2.67
C ILE A 255 -22.36 3.48 -2.38
N ALA A 256 -22.96 4.19 -3.32
CA ALA A 256 -24.24 4.85 -3.13
C ALA A 256 -25.36 3.83 -2.85
N ASN A 257 -25.45 2.79 -3.68
CA ASN A 257 -26.49 1.76 -3.53
C ASN A 257 -26.38 1.03 -2.20
N THR A 258 -25.17 0.62 -1.80
CA THR A 258 -24.95 -0.09 -0.54
C THR A 258 -25.27 0.80 0.68
N THR A 259 -24.86 2.06 0.65
CA THR A 259 -25.09 2.99 1.77
C THR A 259 -26.54 3.40 1.88
N ILE A 260 -27.19 3.78 0.77
CA ILE A 260 -28.55 4.30 0.77
C ILE A 260 -29.58 3.22 1.04
N SER A 261 -29.34 1.98 0.56
CA SER A 261 -30.22 0.84 0.88
C SER A 261 -30.16 0.36 2.33
N GLY A 262 -29.24 0.90 3.14
CA GLY A 262 -28.99 0.45 4.51
C GLY A 262 -28.29 -0.90 4.60
N SER A 263 -27.63 -1.34 3.52
CA SER A 263 -26.92 -2.63 3.48
C SER A 263 -25.45 -2.51 3.93
N TRP A 264 -25.00 -1.32 4.33
CA TRP A 264 -23.62 -1.08 4.68
C TRP A 264 -23.11 -1.94 5.83
N ASP A 265 -23.90 -2.13 6.91
CA ASP A 265 -23.51 -2.98 8.05
C ASP A 265 -23.17 -4.41 7.63
N ARG A 266 -23.98 -4.97 6.72
CA ARG A 266 -23.71 -6.28 6.14
C ARG A 266 -22.44 -6.27 5.31
N ALA A 267 -22.27 -5.28 4.44
CA ALA A 267 -21.07 -5.15 3.61
C ALA A 267 -19.80 -4.99 4.46
N SER A 268 -19.87 -4.23 5.55
CA SER A 268 -18.80 -4.06 6.54
C SER A 268 -18.43 -5.40 7.20
N HIS A 269 -19.43 -6.14 7.68
CA HIS A 269 -19.22 -7.46 8.27
C HIS A 269 -18.59 -8.43 7.26
N ASP A 270 -19.13 -8.48 6.03
CA ASP A 270 -18.64 -9.33 4.96
C ASP A 270 -17.18 -8.96 4.57
N ALA A 271 -16.82 -7.67 4.58
CA ALA A 271 -15.45 -7.20 4.32
C ALA A 271 -14.50 -7.67 5.43
N ALA A 272 -14.86 -7.50 6.69
CA ALA A 272 -14.06 -7.94 7.83
C ALA A 272 -13.87 -9.46 7.86
N ALA A 273 -14.95 -10.23 7.54
CA ALA A 273 -14.92 -11.68 7.44
C ALA A 273 -14.10 -12.17 6.23
N ALA A 274 -14.03 -11.37 5.16
CA ALA A 274 -13.28 -11.66 3.95
C ALA A 274 -11.80 -11.28 4.04
N PHE A 275 -11.34 -10.72 5.16
CA PHE A 275 -9.93 -10.37 5.38
C PHE A 275 -9.04 -11.60 5.17
N PRO A 276 -8.07 -11.56 4.24
CA PRO A 276 -7.25 -12.74 3.96
C PRO A 276 -6.29 -13.02 5.12
N GLU A 277 -6.32 -14.25 5.64
CA GLU A 277 -5.43 -14.68 6.73
C GLU A 277 -3.95 -14.44 6.42
N ARG A 278 -3.56 -14.60 5.14
CA ARG A 278 -2.18 -14.35 4.68
C ARG A 278 -1.70 -12.91 4.87
N PHE A 279 -2.58 -11.96 5.20
CA PHE A 279 -2.23 -10.57 5.52
C PHE A 279 -2.07 -10.33 7.02
N ASP A 280 -2.57 -11.25 7.86
CA ASP A 280 -2.41 -11.12 9.31
C ASP A 280 -0.92 -11.16 9.70
N VAL A 281 -0.54 -10.29 10.64
CA VAL A 281 0.84 -10.17 11.10
C VAL A 281 1.41 -11.50 11.58
N THR A 282 0.60 -12.32 12.25
CA THR A 282 1.04 -13.62 12.78
C THR A 282 1.31 -14.64 11.68
N TYR A 283 0.55 -14.58 10.59
CA TYR A 283 0.79 -15.41 9.40
C TYR A 283 2.06 -14.96 8.67
N VAL A 284 2.21 -13.65 8.47
CA VAL A 284 3.38 -13.07 7.79
C VAL A 284 4.67 -13.36 8.58
N GLU A 285 4.66 -13.22 9.90
CA GLU A 285 5.80 -13.59 10.76
C GLU A 285 6.18 -15.07 10.60
N ARG A 286 5.19 -15.97 10.58
CA ARG A 286 5.42 -17.40 10.35
C ARG A 286 6.03 -17.66 8.98
N ALA A 287 5.49 -17.04 7.92
CA ALA A 287 5.99 -17.20 6.56
C ALA A 287 7.47 -16.74 6.43
N TRP A 288 7.84 -15.64 7.07
CA TRP A 288 9.22 -15.18 7.14
C TRP A 288 10.11 -16.17 7.91
N TYR A 289 9.63 -16.65 9.05
CA TYR A 289 10.38 -17.65 9.84
C TYR A 289 10.62 -18.94 9.06
N GLU A 290 9.60 -19.45 8.37
CA GLU A 290 9.70 -20.67 7.55
C GLU A 290 10.66 -20.48 6.39
N LEU A 291 10.61 -19.33 5.69
CA LEU A 291 11.57 -19.01 4.62
C LEU A 291 13.01 -19.00 5.15
N ILE A 292 13.28 -18.26 6.22
CA ILE A 292 14.62 -18.16 6.81
C ILE A 292 15.12 -19.54 7.26
N ARG A 293 14.24 -20.37 7.83
CA ARG A 293 14.59 -21.73 8.27
C ARG A 293 14.92 -22.65 7.10
N ALA A 294 14.20 -22.52 5.99
CA ALA A 294 14.43 -23.36 4.80
C ALA A 294 15.74 -23.03 4.07
N LEU A 295 16.25 -21.80 4.23
CA LEU A 295 17.50 -21.34 3.63
C LEU A 295 18.75 -21.66 4.47
N ARG A 296 18.58 -22.13 5.70
CA ARG A 296 19.66 -22.51 6.64
C ARG A 296 19.88 -24.01 6.66
#